data_578d93c4b0c4ccfdaf46205cc9adc777
#
_entry.id   578d93c4b0c4ccfdaf46205cc9adc777
#
_cell.length_a   1.000
_cell.length_b   1.000
_cell.length_c   1.000
_cell.angle_alpha   90.00
_cell.angle_beta   90.00
_cell.angle_gamma   90.00
#
_symmetry.space_group_name_H-M   'P 1'
#
loop_
_entity.id
_entity.type
_entity.pdbx_description
1 polymer ?
#
loop_
_entity_poly.entity_id
_entity_poly.type
_entity_poly.pdbx_seq_one_letter_code
_entity_poly.pdbx_strand_id
1 'polypeptide(L)'
;MAFFEKGPVRIHYQEAGSGFPLFVIPGGGQNSAIGFMSDRAPFNATEEFKDEYRCITADLRNAPSGQSSGPLEIDRPWDSYADDHLALMDHLGIRRFMLIGYCIGGPFIWKLIQRAPERVVAAVVSQPVGFRRDSNPMYSNSMETWGPALVKQRPDVTMEMIDKFLTRMYVTNADFVFSVPRDVV
;
A
#
# COMPACT_ATOMS: atom_id res chain seq x y z
N MET A 1 -8.88 -13.14 -12.06
CA MET A 1 -8.07 -11.94 -11.81
C MET A 1 -8.96 -10.75 -12.05
N ALA A 2 -9.08 -9.87 -11.08
CA ALA A 2 -9.93 -8.70 -11.17
C ALA A 2 -9.09 -7.42 -11.21
N PHE A 3 -9.57 -6.42 -11.93
CA PHE A 3 -8.94 -5.12 -12.04
C PHE A 3 -9.96 -4.03 -11.76
N PHE A 4 -9.51 -3.02 -11.03
CA PHE A 4 -10.19 -1.75 -10.87
C PHE A 4 -9.44 -0.70 -11.69
N GLU A 5 -10.17 0.11 -12.46
CA GLU A 5 -9.60 1.15 -13.32
C GLU A 5 -10.25 2.50 -13.03
N LYS A 6 -9.40 3.54 -12.89
CA LYS A 6 -9.83 4.93 -12.70
C LYS A 6 -8.86 5.86 -13.42
N GLY A 7 -9.28 6.38 -14.56
CA GLY A 7 -8.40 7.16 -15.43
C GLY A 7 -7.17 6.35 -15.83
N PRO A 8 -5.94 6.84 -15.62
CA PRO A 8 -4.71 6.13 -15.96
C PRO A 8 -4.29 5.09 -14.91
N VAL A 9 -5.02 4.95 -13.80
CA VAL A 9 -4.72 4.02 -12.71
C VAL A 9 -5.44 2.70 -12.95
N ARG A 10 -4.69 1.59 -12.87
CA ARG A 10 -5.20 0.23 -12.97
C ARG A 10 -4.66 -0.58 -11.79
N ILE A 11 -5.55 -1.09 -10.95
CA ILE A 11 -5.21 -1.84 -9.74
C ILE A 11 -5.68 -3.29 -9.89
N HIS A 12 -4.75 -4.21 -9.84
CA HIS A 12 -5.02 -5.64 -9.71
C HIS A 12 -5.39 -5.97 -8.26
N TYR A 13 -6.48 -6.68 -8.08
CA TYR A 13 -6.92 -7.12 -6.75
C TYR A 13 -7.49 -8.53 -6.79
N GLN A 14 -7.60 -9.13 -5.62
CA GLN A 14 -8.23 -10.41 -5.38
C GLN A 14 -9.19 -10.31 -4.20
N GLU A 15 -10.24 -11.11 -4.25
CA GLU A 15 -11.20 -11.29 -3.17
C GLU A 15 -11.32 -12.77 -2.83
N ALA A 16 -11.48 -13.06 -1.54
CA ALA A 16 -11.76 -14.40 -1.04
C ALA A 16 -12.71 -14.31 0.16
N GLY A 17 -13.60 -15.30 0.27
CA GLY A 17 -14.54 -15.38 1.37
C GLY A 17 -15.75 -14.46 1.25
N SER A 18 -16.48 -14.33 2.35
CA SER A 18 -17.69 -13.52 2.46
C SER A 18 -17.82 -12.97 3.89
N GLY A 19 -18.73 -12.01 4.10
CA GLY A 19 -18.93 -11.40 5.42
C GLY A 19 -18.40 -9.97 5.50
N PHE A 20 -17.94 -9.55 6.69
CA PHE A 20 -17.48 -8.19 6.88
C PHE A 20 -16.15 -7.96 6.14
N PRO A 21 -15.98 -6.82 5.42
CA PRO A 21 -14.79 -6.58 4.62
C PRO A 21 -13.50 -6.43 5.46
N LEU A 22 -12.48 -7.19 5.10
CA LEU A 22 -11.11 -7.11 5.61
C LEU A 22 -10.16 -6.78 4.45
N PHE A 23 -9.62 -5.57 4.43
CA PHE A 23 -8.62 -5.19 3.43
C PHE A 23 -7.23 -5.55 3.94
N VAL A 24 -6.56 -6.42 3.20
CA VAL A 24 -5.23 -6.95 3.48
C VAL A 24 -4.21 -6.22 2.63
N ILE A 25 -3.30 -5.47 3.26
CA ILE A 25 -2.24 -4.71 2.58
C ILE A 25 -0.93 -5.48 2.70
N PRO A 26 -0.42 -6.05 1.59
CA PRO A 26 0.83 -6.82 1.60
C PRO A 26 2.05 -5.98 2.00
N GLY A 27 3.08 -6.66 2.50
CA GLY A 27 4.40 -6.08 2.72
C GLY A 27 5.24 -6.01 1.44
N GLY A 28 6.52 -5.64 1.57
CA GLY A 28 7.46 -5.64 0.44
C GLY A 28 7.87 -4.25 -0.05
N GLY A 29 7.65 -3.18 0.71
CA GLY A 29 7.96 -1.81 0.31
C GLY A 29 7.15 -1.41 -0.93
N GLN A 30 7.78 -0.67 -1.87
CA GLN A 30 7.15 -0.33 -3.15
C GLN A 30 6.87 -1.53 -4.05
N ASN A 31 7.43 -2.68 -3.75
CA ASN A 31 7.14 -3.94 -4.45
C ASN A 31 6.03 -4.75 -3.77
N SER A 32 5.20 -4.10 -2.98
CA SER A 32 4.05 -4.71 -2.31
C SER A 32 3.06 -5.27 -3.34
N ALA A 33 2.91 -6.58 -3.36
CA ALA A 33 2.05 -7.29 -4.28
C ALA A 33 1.41 -8.51 -3.59
N ILE A 34 0.33 -9.01 -4.15
CA ILE A 34 -0.45 -10.14 -3.61
C ILE A 34 0.43 -11.36 -3.37
N GLY A 35 1.38 -11.64 -4.27
CA GLY A 35 2.33 -12.74 -4.14
C GLY A 35 3.19 -12.71 -2.87
N PHE A 36 3.40 -11.52 -2.28
CA PHE A 36 4.12 -11.39 -1.01
C PHE A 36 3.43 -12.18 0.12
N MET A 37 2.11 -12.28 0.10
CA MET A 37 1.34 -12.95 1.15
C MET A 37 1.61 -14.45 1.19
N SER A 38 1.89 -15.08 0.05
CA SER A 38 2.19 -16.52 -0.02
C SER A 38 3.64 -16.85 0.35
N ASP A 39 4.57 -15.95 0.02
CA ASP A 39 6.00 -16.28 0.01
C ASP A 39 6.78 -15.68 1.19
N ARG A 40 6.34 -14.55 1.73
CA ARG A 40 7.14 -13.71 2.64
C ARG A 40 6.41 -13.16 3.85
N ALA A 41 5.09 -13.19 3.89
CA ALA A 41 4.35 -12.73 5.06
C ALA A 41 4.51 -13.74 6.22
N PRO A 42 4.41 -13.30 7.48
CA PRO A 42 4.40 -14.22 8.63
C PRO A 42 3.31 -15.28 8.56
N PHE A 43 2.17 -14.94 7.96
CA PHE A 43 1.06 -15.82 7.59
C PHE A 43 0.25 -15.15 6.47
N ASN A 44 -0.50 -15.94 5.72
CA ASN A 44 -1.37 -15.41 4.68
C ASN A 44 -2.74 -15.06 5.27
N ALA A 45 -2.93 -13.78 5.62
CA ALA A 45 -4.18 -13.31 6.24
C ALA A 45 -5.42 -13.57 5.36
N THR A 46 -5.29 -13.57 4.04
CA THR A 46 -6.41 -13.90 3.15
C THR A 46 -6.85 -15.34 3.32
N GLU A 47 -5.91 -16.27 3.38
CA GLU A 47 -6.22 -17.70 3.58
C GLU A 47 -6.75 -17.99 4.98
N GLU A 48 -6.16 -17.36 6.01
CA GLU A 48 -6.56 -17.57 7.41
C GLU A 48 -7.96 -17.04 7.74
N PHE A 49 -8.36 -15.94 7.11
CA PHE A 49 -9.59 -15.24 7.48
C PHE A 49 -10.72 -15.33 6.46
N LYS A 50 -10.54 -15.97 5.31
CA LYS A 50 -11.56 -16.05 4.25
C LYS A 50 -12.87 -16.77 4.65
N ASP A 51 -12.81 -17.63 5.65
CA ASP A 51 -13.99 -18.35 6.12
C ASP A 51 -14.91 -17.47 7.00
N GLU A 52 -14.40 -16.36 7.54
CA GLU A 52 -15.10 -15.44 8.43
C GLU A 52 -15.30 -14.05 7.82
N TYR A 53 -14.43 -13.64 6.90
CA TYR A 53 -14.39 -12.29 6.34
C TYR A 53 -14.36 -12.30 4.81
N ARG A 54 -14.90 -11.24 4.21
CA ARG A 54 -14.63 -10.91 2.82
C ARG A 54 -13.25 -10.26 2.74
N CYS A 55 -12.23 -11.07 2.48
CA CYS A 55 -10.85 -10.61 2.37
C CYS A 55 -10.61 -9.99 1.00
N ILE A 56 -10.09 -8.77 0.97
CA ILE A 56 -9.66 -8.06 -0.24
C ILE A 56 -8.16 -7.82 -0.13
N THR A 57 -7.40 -8.10 -1.18
CA THR A 57 -5.98 -7.75 -1.26
C THR A 57 -5.66 -7.20 -2.64
N ALA A 58 -4.69 -6.29 -2.74
CA ALA A 58 -4.34 -5.63 -3.99
C ALA A 58 -2.83 -5.46 -4.13
N ASP A 59 -2.38 -5.45 -5.39
CA ASP A 59 -1.02 -5.01 -5.72
C ASP A 59 -0.92 -3.50 -5.57
N LEU A 60 0.19 -3.02 -5.01
CA LEU A 60 0.49 -1.60 -4.98
C LEU A 60 0.74 -1.09 -6.42
N ARG A 61 0.27 0.11 -6.74
CA ARG A 61 0.55 0.76 -8.02
C ARG A 61 2.04 0.77 -8.32
N ASN A 62 2.42 0.33 -9.52
CA ASN A 62 3.81 0.26 -9.97
C ASN A 62 4.71 -0.69 -9.14
N ALA A 63 4.15 -1.68 -8.48
CA ALA A 63 4.92 -2.78 -7.90
C ALA A 63 5.41 -3.72 -9.02
N PRO A 64 6.73 -3.86 -9.27
CA PRO A 64 7.24 -4.69 -10.38
C PRO A 64 6.87 -6.16 -10.31
N SER A 65 6.63 -6.71 -9.13
CA SER A 65 6.15 -8.09 -8.95
C SER A 65 4.64 -8.23 -9.07
N GLY A 66 3.91 -7.11 -9.17
CA GLY A 66 2.46 -7.06 -9.30
C GLY A 66 1.99 -6.73 -10.73
N GLN A 67 0.69 -6.49 -10.85
CA GLN A 67 0.04 -6.17 -12.12
C GLN A 67 -0.64 -4.78 -12.11
N SER A 68 -0.46 -4.01 -11.04
CA SER A 68 -1.00 -2.67 -10.89
C SER A 68 -0.09 -1.63 -11.54
N SER A 69 -0.69 -0.66 -12.21
CA SER A 69 0.03 0.41 -12.93
C SER A 69 -0.68 1.76 -12.81
N GLY A 70 0.08 2.82 -13.07
CA GLY A 70 -0.46 4.18 -13.08
C GLY A 70 0.63 5.24 -13.04
N PRO A 71 0.28 6.52 -12.98
CA PRO A 71 1.24 7.61 -12.86
C PRO A 71 2.11 7.49 -11.60
N LEU A 72 3.37 7.91 -11.70
CA LEU A 72 4.25 8.11 -10.55
C LEU A 72 3.99 9.52 -9.99
N GLU A 73 3.20 9.61 -8.93
CA GLU A 73 2.81 10.89 -8.32
C GLU A 73 3.84 11.38 -7.31
N ILE A 74 4.84 12.11 -7.81
CA ILE A 74 6.02 12.54 -7.06
C ILE A 74 5.66 13.47 -5.89
N ASP A 75 4.68 14.37 -6.09
CA ASP A 75 4.35 15.39 -5.09
C ASP A 75 3.50 14.89 -3.92
N ARG A 76 2.82 13.75 -4.10
CA ARG A 76 1.88 13.23 -3.12
C ARG A 76 1.89 11.69 -3.01
N PRO A 77 3.06 11.06 -2.81
CA PRO A 77 3.19 9.61 -2.92
C PRO A 77 2.27 8.84 -1.97
N TRP A 78 2.24 9.20 -0.69
CA TRP A 78 1.38 8.53 0.29
C TRP A 78 -0.11 8.73 0.02
N ASP A 79 -0.51 9.94 -0.41
CA ASP A 79 -1.89 10.25 -0.74
C ASP A 79 -2.35 9.52 -1.99
N SER A 80 -1.48 9.37 -2.98
CA SER A 80 -1.82 8.66 -4.22
C SER A 80 -2.15 7.19 -3.97
N TYR A 81 -1.40 6.52 -3.11
CA TYR A 81 -1.69 5.15 -2.71
C TYR A 81 -2.95 5.04 -1.83
N ALA A 82 -3.17 6.00 -0.94
CA ALA A 82 -4.42 6.02 -0.17
C ALA A 82 -5.65 6.27 -1.05
N ASP A 83 -5.51 7.10 -2.09
CA ASP A 83 -6.56 7.30 -3.11
C ASP A 83 -6.90 5.99 -3.83
N ASP A 84 -5.88 5.18 -4.18
CA ASP A 84 -6.10 3.89 -4.82
C ASP A 84 -6.86 2.93 -3.91
N HIS A 85 -6.43 2.82 -2.66
CA HIS A 85 -7.06 1.95 -1.67
C HIS A 85 -8.51 2.34 -1.40
N LEU A 86 -8.79 3.63 -1.19
CA LEU A 86 -10.15 4.12 -0.96
C LEU A 86 -11.02 3.96 -2.20
N ALA A 87 -10.48 4.25 -3.39
CA ALA A 87 -11.21 4.10 -4.64
C ALA A 87 -11.52 2.64 -4.98
N LEU A 88 -10.63 1.70 -4.63
CA LEU A 88 -10.92 0.26 -4.74
C LEU A 88 -12.08 -0.12 -3.80
N MET A 89 -12.08 0.35 -2.54
CA MET A 89 -13.20 0.09 -1.62
C MET A 89 -14.51 0.67 -2.15
N ASP A 90 -14.49 1.86 -2.76
CA ASP A 90 -15.66 2.48 -3.37
C ASP A 90 -16.16 1.66 -4.58
N HIS A 91 -15.25 1.20 -5.44
CA HIS A 91 -15.57 0.33 -6.57
C HIS A 91 -16.27 -0.97 -6.14
N LEU A 92 -15.85 -1.54 -5.01
CA LEU A 92 -16.43 -2.76 -4.44
C LEU A 92 -17.70 -2.51 -3.61
N GLY A 93 -18.16 -1.25 -3.52
CA GLY A 93 -19.33 -0.86 -2.72
C GLY A 93 -19.11 -0.98 -1.20
N ILE A 94 -17.86 -0.96 -0.75
CA ILE A 94 -17.46 -1.15 0.64
C ILE A 94 -17.38 0.21 1.34
N ARG A 95 -18.32 0.48 2.24
CA ARG A 95 -18.37 1.74 3.00
C ARG A 95 -17.50 1.70 4.27
N ARG A 96 -17.47 0.56 4.97
CA ARG A 96 -16.70 0.34 6.21
C ARG A 96 -15.95 -0.97 6.12
N PHE A 97 -14.72 -0.99 6.61
CA PHE A 97 -13.83 -2.16 6.52
C PHE A 97 -12.86 -2.23 7.69
N MET A 98 -12.34 -3.41 7.93
CA MET A 98 -11.18 -3.65 8.77
C MET A 98 -9.91 -3.67 7.92
N LEU A 99 -8.78 -3.46 8.56
CA LEU A 99 -7.47 -3.43 7.92
C LEU A 99 -6.51 -4.39 8.61
N ILE A 100 -5.71 -5.10 7.82
CA ILE A 100 -4.48 -5.71 8.28
C ILE A 100 -3.35 -5.36 7.30
N GLY A 101 -2.23 -4.86 7.81
CA GLY A 101 -1.11 -4.46 6.96
C GLY A 101 0.22 -4.90 7.51
N TYR A 102 1.08 -5.36 6.61
CA TYR A 102 2.42 -5.84 6.91
C TYR A 102 3.46 -4.83 6.45
N CYS A 103 4.50 -4.58 7.24
CA CYS A 103 5.65 -3.75 6.87
C CYS A 103 5.19 -2.36 6.37
N ILE A 104 5.30 -2.09 5.06
CA ILE A 104 4.83 -0.84 4.43
C ILE A 104 3.30 -0.64 4.57
N GLY A 105 2.55 -1.70 4.78
CA GLY A 105 1.11 -1.64 5.03
C GLY A 105 0.76 -0.84 6.29
N GLY A 106 1.65 -0.80 7.29
CA GLY A 106 1.43 0.01 8.50
C GLY A 106 1.25 1.50 8.20
N PRO A 107 2.22 2.16 7.57
CA PRO A 107 2.07 3.54 7.10
C PRO A 107 0.84 3.79 6.22
N PHE A 108 0.47 2.87 5.34
CA PHE A 108 -0.76 3.00 4.56
C PHE A 108 -2.01 2.96 5.45
N ILE A 109 -2.05 2.09 6.46
CA ILE A 109 -3.13 2.06 7.44
C ILE A 109 -3.26 3.40 8.16
N TRP A 110 -2.16 3.97 8.65
CA TRP A 110 -2.18 5.29 9.28
C TRP A 110 -2.75 6.35 8.35
N LYS A 111 -2.35 6.32 7.08
CA LYS A 111 -2.87 7.25 6.07
C LYS A 111 -4.37 7.08 5.82
N LEU A 112 -4.86 5.85 5.76
CA LEU A 112 -6.28 5.56 5.60
C LEU A 112 -7.11 6.01 6.81
N ILE A 113 -6.63 5.77 8.04
CA ILE A 113 -7.27 6.25 9.28
C ILE A 113 -7.32 7.78 9.29
N GLN A 114 -6.24 8.45 8.89
CA GLN A 114 -6.20 9.91 8.85
C GLN A 114 -7.21 10.50 7.84
N ARG A 115 -7.39 9.84 6.69
CA ARG A 115 -8.20 10.37 5.59
C ARG A 115 -9.67 9.96 5.63
N ALA A 116 -9.98 8.83 6.22
CA ALA A 116 -11.32 8.26 6.27
C ALA A 116 -11.56 7.49 7.58
N PRO A 117 -11.40 8.16 8.75
CA PRO A 117 -11.51 7.49 10.05
C PRO A 117 -12.86 6.80 10.26
N GLU A 118 -13.93 7.37 9.72
CA GLU A 118 -15.28 6.81 9.81
C GLU A 118 -15.48 5.50 9.04
N ARG A 119 -14.57 5.19 8.13
CA ARG A 119 -14.60 3.95 7.32
C ARG A 119 -13.84 2.81 7.96
N VAL A 120 -12.84 3.10 8.80
CA VAL A 120 -11.95 2.09 9.43
C VAL A 120 -12.54 1.65 10.75
N VAL A 121 -12.99 0.39 10.82
CA VAL A 121 -13.62 -0.17 12.04
C VAL A 121 -12.58 -0.68 13.02
N ALA A 122 -11.55 -1.34 12.51
CA ALA A 122 -10.42 -1.86 13.27
C ALA A 122 -9.20 -1.99 12.35
N ALA A 123 -8.01 -1.95 12.92
CA ALA A 123 -6.78 -2.11 12.16
C ALA A 123 -5.75 -2.93 12.94
N VAL A 124 -5.07 -3.85 12.25
CA VAL A 124 -3.91 -4.59 12.74
C VAL A 124 -2.70 -4.18 11.93
N VAL A 125 -1.68 -3.68 12.61
CA VAL A 125 -0.41 -3.25 12.01
C VAL A 125 0.67 -4.24 12.42
N SER A 126 1.09 -5.08 11.46
CA SER A 126 2.09 -6.12 11.70
C SER A 126 3.46 -5.68 11.21
N GLN A 127 4.43 -5.58 12.14
CA GLN A 127 5.83 -5.23 11.86
C GLN A 127 5.97 -3.99 10.95
N PRO A 128 5.37 -2.84 11.32
CA PRO A 128 5.38 -1.66 10.46
C PRO A 128 6.79 -1.16 10.21
N VAL A 129 7.04 -0.66 9.01
CA VAL A 129 8.27 0.11 8.77
C VAL A 129 8.26 1.36 9.62
N GLY A 130 9.40 1.62 10.28
CA GLY A 130 9.61 2.78 11.10
C GLY A 130 10.41 3.87 10.39
N PHE A 131 10.47 5.04 11.02
CA PHE A 131 11.32 6.15 10.63
C PHE A 131 12.64 6.11 11.41
N ARG A 132 13.75 6.40 10.73
CA ARG A 132 15.06 6.62 11.35
C ARG A 132 15.62 7.94 10.85
N ARG A 133 16.02 8.82 11.78
CA ARG A 133 16.52 10.17 11.44
C ARG A 133 17.80 10.14 10.61
N ASP A 134 18.69 9.21 10.90
CA ASP A 134 20.04 9.19 10.35
C ASP A 134 20.21 8.34 9.09
N SER A 135 19.25 7.49 8.79
CA SER A 135 19.24 6.67 7.56
C SER A 135 17.85 6.09 7.35
N ASN A 136 17.38 6.06 6.12
CA ASN A 136 16.12 5.39 5.79
C ASN A 136 16.41 4.16 4.91
N PRO A 137 16.47 2.95 5.53
CA PRO A 137 16.75 1.74 4.77
C PRO A 137 15.71 1.46 3.66
N MET A 138 14.49 1.96 3.82
CA MET A 138 13.46 1.82 2.77
C MET A 138 13.79 2.66 1.54
N TYR A 139 14.35 3.87 1.73
CA TYR A 139 14.83 4.69 0.61
C TYR A 139 15.93 3.97 -0.15
N SER A 140 17.02 3.59 0.55
CA SER A 140 18.18 2.95 -0.08
C SER A 140 17.81 1.65 -0.79
N ASN A 141 17.08 0.77 -0.10
CA ASN A 141 16.60 -0.49 -0.69
C ASN A 141 15.71 -0.27 -1.93
N SER A 142 14.84 0.74 -1.89
CA SER A 142 13.96 1.03 -3.03
C SER A 142 14.72 1.64 -4.21
N MET A 143 15.74 2.46 -3.95
CA MET A 143 16.64 2.98 -4.98
C MET A 143 17.44 1.87 -5.67
N GLU A 144 17.84 0.85 -4.94
CA GLU A 144 18.65 -0.25 -5.45
C GLU A 144 17.81 -1.35 -6.14
N THR A 145 16.57 -1.54 -5.75
CA THR A 145 15.75 -2.68 -6.20
C THR A 145 14.54 -2.24 -7.01
N TRP A 146 13.61 -1.51 -6.41
CA TRP A 146 12.34 -1.12 -7.04
C TRP A 146 12.55 -0.10 -8.18
N GLY A 147 13.38 0.92 -7.98
CA GLY A 147 13.61 1.97 -8.96
C GLY A 147 14.10 1.42 -10.30
N PRO A 148 15.22 0.67 -10.35
CA PRO A 148 15.71 0.07 -11.58
C PRO A 148 14.74 -0.88 -12.24
N ALA A 149 13.97 -1.65 -11.45
CA ALA A 149 12.97 -2.56 -11.97
C ALA A 149 11.79 -1.81 -12.62
N LEU A 150 11.33 -0.70 -12.01
CA LEU A 150 10.26 0.12 -12.56
C LEU A 150 10.70 0.85 -13.85
N VAL A 151 11.90 1.44 -13.85
CA VAL A 151 12.46 2.10 -15.05
C VAL A 151 12.57 1.13 -16.23
N LYS A 152 12.95 -0.12 -15.97
CA LYS A 152 12.98 -1.17 -17.00
C LYS A 152 11.59 -1.48 -17.57
N GLN A 153 10.55 -1.42 -16.76
CA GLN A 153 9.16 -1.69 -17.18
C GLN A 153 8.46 -0.46 -17.78
N ARG A 154 8.89 0.73 -17.38
CA ARG A 154 8.27 2.02 -17.68
C ARG A 154 9.28 2.99 -18.28
N PRO A 155 9.43 3.03 -19.62
CA PRO A 155 10.38 3.94 -20.29
C PRO A 155 10.12 5.44 -20.06
N ASP A 156 8.93 5.79 -19.64
CA ASP A 156 8.51 7.15 -19.26
C ASP A 156 8.94 7.56 -17.85
N VAL A 157 9.49 6.63 -17.06
CA VAL A 157 9.98 6.86 -15.69
C VAL A 157 11.50 6.86 -15.69
N THR A 158 12.11 7.87 -15.04
CA THR A 158 13.57 7.99 -14.91
C THR A 158 14.03 7.74 -13.48
N MET A 159 15.28 7.42 -13.27
CA MET A 159 15.87 7.30 -11.92
C MET A 159 15.81 8.61 -11.14
N GLU A 160 15.86 9.76 -11.81
CA GLU A 160 15.66 11.07 -11.17
C GLU A 160 14.22 11.22 -10.61
N MET A 161 13.22 10.76 -11.35
CA MET A 161 11.82 10.73 -10.86
C MET A 161 11.65 9.79 -9.68
N ILE A 162 12.33 8.65 -9.71
CA ILE A 162 12.37 7.68 -8.60
C ILE A 162 12.97 8.31 -7.36
N ASP A 163 14.11 8.97 -7.48
CA ASP A 163 14.79 9.65 -6.38
C ASP A 163 13.89 10.72 -5.74
N LYS A 164 13.29 11.59 -6.55
CA LYS A 164 12.34 12.62 -6.07
C LYS A 164 11.14 12.00 -5.34
N PHE A 165 10.57 10.94 -5.91
CA PHE A 165 9.43 10.23 -5.31
C PHE A 165 9.81 9.62 -3.95
N LEU A 166 10.90 8.88 -3.88
CA LEU A 166 11.35 8.23 -2.65
C LEU A 166 11.82 9.24 -1.59
N THR A 167 12.49 10.32 -2.02
CA THR A 167 12.83 11.42 -1.12
C THR A 167 11.59 12.05 -0.51
N ARG A 168 10.57 12.32 -1.33
CA ARG A 168 9.31 12.85 -0.83
C ARG A 168 8.62 11.89 0.13
N MET A 169 8.64 10.59 -0.18
CA MET A 169 7.99 9.56 0.60
C MET A 169 8.68 9.29 1.93
N TYR A 170 10.01 9.18 1.94
CA TYR A 170 10.75 8.66 3.11
C TYR A 170 11.61 9.70 3.84
N VAL A 171 11.93 10.81 3.22
CA VAL A 171 12.83 11.82 3.79
C VAL A 171 12.05 13.07 4.21
N THR A 172 11.33 13.70 3.28
CA THR A 172 10.66 14.98 3.55
C THR A 172 9.29 14.88 4.20
N ASN A 173 8.58 13.77 3.99
CA ASN A 173 7.25 13.51 4.59
C ASN A 173 7.30 12.48 5.74
N ALA A 174 8.48 12.13 6.21
CA ALA A 174 8.64 11.16 7.28
C ALA A 174 7.87 11.54 8.56
N ASP A 175 7.87 12.82 8.92
CA ASP A 175 7.14 13.32 10.10
C ASP A 175 5.63 13.13 9.98
N PHE A 176 5.09 13.11 8.77
CA PHE A 176 3.67 12.94 8.51
C PHE A 176 3.17 11.52 8.84
N VAL A 177 3.95 10.50 8.52
CA VAL A 177 3.59 9.09 8.75
C VAL A 177 3.54 8.74 10.23
N PHE A 178 4.25 9.51 11.06
CA PHE A 178 4.37 9.28 12.51
C PHE A 178 3.68 10.34 13.36
N SER A 179 3.09 11.36 12.76
CA SER A 179 2.33 12.40 13.44
C SER A 179 0.82 12.14 13.42
N VAL A 180 0.39 10.91 13.64
CA VAL A 180 -1.04 10.64 13.89
C VAL A 180 -1.42 11.36 15.20
N PRO A 181 -2.42 12.24 15.20
CA PRO A 181 -2.88 12.89 16.42
C PRO A 181 -3.20 11.82 17.48
N ARG A 182 -2.78 12.07 18.74
CA ARG A 182 -2.96 11.10 19.84
C ARG A 182 -4.42 10.76 20.14
N ASP A 183 -5.33 11.58 19.65
CA ASP A 183 -6.78 11.46 19.78
C ASP A 183 -7.41 10.54 18.70
N VAL A 184 -6.62 10.01 17.79
CA VAL A 184 -7.06 9.10 16.71
C VAL A 184 -6.60 7.65 16.94
N VAL A 185 -5.91 7.37 18.04
CA VAL A 185 -5.41 6.02 18.38
C VAL A 185 -6.27 5.41 19.47
#